data_f6e5a571a8005e5e348edbc1d61df2a7
#
_entry.id   f6e5a571a8005e5e348edbc1d61df2a7
#
_cell.length_a   1.000
_cell.length_b   1.000
_cell.length_c   1.000
_cell.angle_alpha   90.00
_cell.angle_beta   90.00
_cell.angle_gamma   90.00
#
_symmetry.space_group_name_H-M   'P 1'
#
loop_
_entity.id
_entity.type
_entity.pdbx_description
1 polymer ?
#
loop_
_entity_poly.entity_id
_entity_poly.type
_entity_poly.pdbx_seq_one_letter_code
_entity_poly.pdbx_strand_id
1 'polypeptide(L)' 'MASKVTQNAKVLHWLQTNGALTTREAVTELNIMSLPRRIKDLRGIGYKINMTYRKSQDGARYGVYTLVNGGK' A
#
# COMPACT_ATOMS: atom_id res chain seq x y z
N MET A 1 -20.94 5.22 11.88
CA MET A 1 -20.38 5.29 11.62
C MET A 1 -19.57 5.48 11.19
N ALA A 2 -19.83 5.96 11.01
CA ALA A 2 -18.96 5.98 10.12
C ALA A 2 -17.67 5.93 10.59
N SER A 3 -17.06 5.08 10.18
CA SER A 3 -15.73 4.92 10.57
C SER A 3 -14.89 6.09 10.11
N LYS A 4 -14.06 6.56 10.97
CA LYS A 4 -13.10 7.56 10.60
C LYS A 4 -11.81 6.99 10.09
N VAL A 5 -11.75 5.71 9.98
CA VAL A 5 -10.54 5.08 9.44
C VAL A 5 -10.49 5.40 7.96
N THR A 6 -9.51 6.19 7.58
CA THR A 6 -9.35 6.56 6.18
C THR A 6 -8.66 5.44 5.43
N GLN A 7 -8.73 5.51 4.10
CA GLN A 7 -8.02 4.55 3.28
C GLN A 7 -6.52 4.66 3.50
N ASN A 8 -6.04 5.87 3.73
CA ASN A 8 -4.62 6.05 4.02
C ASN A 8 -4.21 5.29 5.28
N ALA A 9 -5.04 5.34 6.30
CA ALA A 9 -4.75 4.63 7.54
C ALA A 9 -4.74 3.13 7.33
N LYS A 10 -5.66 2.63 6.53
CA LYS A 10 -5.70 1.21 6.22
C LYS A 10 -4.43 0.75 5.51
N VAL A 11 -4.00 1.53 4.52
CA VAL A 11 -2.80 1.20 3.78
C VAL A 11 -1.59 1.20 4.70
N LEU A 12 -1.47 2.23 5.51
CA LEU A 12 -0.34 2.35 6.41
C LEU A 12 -0.31 1.20 7.40
N HIS A 13 -1.45 0.88 7.98
CA HIS A 13 -1.53 -0.22 8.94
C HIS A 13 -1.11 -1.54 8.30
N TRP A 14 -1.57 -1.78 7.08
CA TRP A 14 -1.21 -3.00 6.37
C TRP A 14 0.30 -3.07 6.14
N LEU A 15 0.88 -1.96 5.71
CA LEU A 15 2.31 -1.91 5.45
C LEU A 15 3.11 -2.12 6.73
N GLN A 16 2.65 -1.57 7.84
CA GLN A 16 3.33 -1.74 9.11
C GLN A 16 3.22 -3.17 9.63
N THR A 17 2.11 -3.81 9.36
CA THR A 17 1.86 -5.15 9.86
C THR A 17 2.46 -6.21 8.96
N ASN A 18 2.31 -6.05 7.65
CA ASN A 18 2.70 -7.08 6.70
C ASN A 18 3.97 -6.76 5.93
N GLY A 19 4.37 -5.51 5.91
CA GLY A 19 5.61 -5.10 5.26
C GLY A 19 5.47 -4.78 3.78
N ALA A 20 4.46 -5.30 3.12
CA ALA A 20 4.28 -5.09 1.68
C ALA A 20 2.81 -5.13 1.34
N LEU A 21 2.44 -4.39 0.32
CA LEU A 21 1.06 -4.33 -0.13
C LEU A 21 1.05 -4.30 -1.64
N THR A 22 0.31 -5.22 -2.25
CA THR A 22 0.12 -5.21 -3.69
C THR A 22 -1.15 -4.48 -4.04
N THR A 23 -1.24 -4.05 -5.30
CA THR A 23 -2.46 -3.39 -5.77
C THR A 23 -3.66 -4.33 -5.62
N ARG A 24 -3.45 -5.60 -5.89
CA ARG A 24 -4.52 -6.58 -5.78
C ARG A 24 -5.00 -6.70 -4.34
N GLU A 25 -4.06 -6.78 -3.40
CA GLU A 25 -4.43 -6.87 -2.00
C GLU A 25 -5.18 -5.64 -1.54
N ALA A 26 -4.79 -4.48 -2.04
CA ALA A 26 -5.49 -3.26 -1.68
C ALA A 26 -6.95 -3.33 -2.10
N VAL A 27 -7.21 -3.86 -3.27
CA VAL A 27 -8.58 -3.99 -3.76
C VAL A 27 -9.34 -5.06 -3.01
N THR A 28 -8.73 -6.25 -2.87
CA THR A 28 -9.45 -7.39 -2.31
C THR A 28 -9.53 -7.38 -0.80
N GLU A 29 -8.48 -6.91 -0.14
CA GLU A 29 -8.43 -6.96 1.32
C GLU A 29 -8.82 -5.64 1.97
N LEU A 30 -8.48 -4.54 1.34
CA LEU A 30 -8.74 -3.23 1.93
C LEU A 30 -9.83 -2.47 1.20
N ASN A 31 -10.28 -3.00 0.07
CA ASN A 31 -11.32 -2.37 -0.71
C ASN A 31 -10.92 -0.98 -1.18
N ILE A 32 -9.67 -0.82 -1.56
CA ILE A 32 -9.11 0.45 -2.00
C ILE A 32 -8.89 0.38 -3.49
N MET A 33 -9.54 1.29 -4.22
CA MET A 33 -9.48 1.28 -5.67
C MET A 33 -8.32 2.11 -6.22
N SER A 34 -7.85 3.08 -5.47
CA SER A 34 -6.83 4.01 -5.95
C SER A 34 -5.60 3.96 -5.08
N LEU A 35 -4.96 2.80 -5.07
CA LEU A 35 -3.79 2.62 -4.22
C LEU A 35 -2.66 3.61 -4.53
N PRO A 36 -2.31 3.87 -5.79
CA PRO A 36 -1.25 4.85 -6.06
C PRO A 36 -1.51 6.21 -5.43
N ARG A 37 -2.76 6.63 -5.43
CA ARG A 37 -3.12 7.89 -4.82
C ARG A 37 -2.90 7.86 -3.31
N ARG A 38 -3.28 6.75 -2.68
CA ARG A 38 -3.08 6.63 -1.24
C ARG A 38 -1.60 6.63 -0.90
N ILE A 39 -0.81 5.97 -1.73
CA ILE A 39 0.63 5.95 -1.53
C ILE A 39 1.21 7.36 -1.65
N LYS A 40 0.76 8.11 -2.63
CA LYS A 40 1.21 9.48 -2.79
C LYS A 40 0.87 10.32 -1.58
N ASP A 41 -0.32 10.15 -1.04
CA ASP A 41 -0.73 10.87 0.16
C ASP A 41 0.18 10.56 1.33
N LEU A 42 0.49 9.28 1.52
CA LEU A 42 1.35 8.88 2.63
C LEU A 42 2.77 9.41 2.46
N ARG A 43 3.27 9.40 1.24
CA ARG A 43 4.58 9.99 0.99
C ARG A 43 4.61 11.47 1.31
N GLY A 44 3.51 12.15 1.02
CA GLY A 44 3.39 13.57 1.32
C GLY A 44 3.40 13.87 2.80
N ILE A 45 2.96 12.93 3.61
CA ILE A 45 2.98 13.09 5.06
C ILE A 45 4.37 12.84 5.62
N GLY A 46 5.20 12.08 4.91
CA GLY A 46 6.55 11.83 5.36
C GLY A 46 6.94 10.36 5.40
N TYR A 47 6.06 9.48 5.04
CA TYR A 47 6.40 8.07 5.00
C TYR A 47 7.16 7.74 3.74
N LYS A 48 8.15 6.89 3.87
CA LYS A 48 8.93 6.44 2.72
C LYS A 48 8.39 5.10 2.26
N ILE A 49 7.89 5.09 1.06
CA ILE A 49 7.29 3.88 0.50
C ILE A 49 7.93 3.62 -0.84
N ASN A 50 8.52 2.45 -0.98
CA ASN A 50 9.12 2.02 -2.24
C ASN A 50 8.11 1.22 -3.04
N MET A 51 8.30 1.24 -4.33
CA MET A 51 7.47 0.44 -5.23
C MET A 51 8.38 -0.38 -6.11
N THR A 52 8.12 -1.67 -6.15
CA THR A 52 8.85 -2.58 -7.04
C THR A 52 7.83 -3.37 -7.83
N TYR A 53 8.30 -3.97 -8.91
CA TYR A 53 7.46 -4.82 -9.72
C TYR A 53 7.84 -6.27 -9.51
N ARG A 54 6.84 -7.11 -9.45
CA ARG A 54 7.04 -8.53 -9.38
C ARG A 54 6.27 -9.20 -10.51
N LYS A 55 6.67 -10.40 -10.82
CA LYS A 55 6.04 -11.18 -11.87
C LYS A 55 5.27 -12.32 -11.26
N SER A 56 4.03 -12.47 -11.65
CA SER A 56 3.25 -13.59 -11.19
C SER A 56 3.59 -14.84 -12.00
N GLN A 57 3.02 -15.95 -11.59
CA GLN A 57 3.32 -17.23 -12.26
C GLN A 57 2.89 -17.23 -13.71
N ASP A 58 1.85 -16.50 -14.04
CA ASP A 58 1.37 -16.44 -15.41
C ASP A 58 2.06 -15.35 -16.24
N GLY A 59 3.09 -14.73 -15.67
CA GLY A 59 3.88 -13.77 -16.40
C GLY A 59 3.41 -12.33 -16.27
N ALA A 60 2.31 -12.09 -15.59
CA ALA A 60 1.81 -10.74 -15.41
C ALA A 60 2.66 -9.99 -14.39
N ARG A 61 2.87 -8.71 -14.64
CA ARG A 61 3.58 -7.89 -13.68
C ARG A 61 2.62 -7.16 -12.77
N TYR A 62 3.00 -6.99 -11.54
CA TYR A 62 2.18 -6.24 -10.59
C TYR A 62 3.08 -5.43 -9.67
N GLY A 63 2.53 -4.31 -9.19
CA GLY A 63 3.27 -3.42 -8.30
C GLY A 63 3.17 -3.87 -6.86
N VAL A 64 4.29 -3.79 -6.18
CA VAL A 64 4.35 -4.11 -4.75
C VAL A 64 4.91 -2.89 -4.04
N TYR A 65 4.18 -2.40 -3.06
CA TYR A 65 4.60 -1.27 -2.25
C TYR A 65 5.11 -1.77 -0.91
N THR A 66 6.24 -1.23 -0.50
CA THR A 66 6.82 -1.59 0.79
C THR A 66 7.14 -0.34 1.56
N LEU A 67 6.88 -0.38 2.86
CA LEU A 67 7.21 0.73 3.74
C LEU A 67 8.67 0.63 4.14
N VAL A 68 9.41 1.69 3.87
CA VAL A 68 10.81 1.75 4.26
C VAL A 68 10.84 2.17 5.71
N ASN A 69 11.28 1.26 6.52
CA ASN A 69 11.20 1.46 7.94
C ASN A 69 12.40 2.17 8.51
N GLY A 70 13.35 2.48 7.69
CA GLY A 70 14.54 3.13 8.16
C GLY A 70 14.26 4.52 8.69
N GLY A 71 13.09 5.01 8.38
CA GLY A 71 12.75 6.27 8.92
C GLY A 71 12.56 6.25 10.38
N LYS A 72 12.54 5.29 10.72
CA LYS A 72 12.32 5.32 11.89
C LYS A 72 12.79 5.35 12.47
#